data_f07e7a73c13e1662db42db65591a430f
#
_entry.id   f07e7a73c13e1662db42db65591a430f
#
_cell.length_a   1.000
_cell.length_b   1.000
_cell.length_c   1.000
_cell.angle_alpha   90.00
_cell.angle_beta   90.00
_cell.angle_gamma   90.00
#
_symmetry.space_group_name_H-M   'P 1'
#
loop_
_entity.id
_entity.type
_entity.pdbx_description
1 polymer ?
#
loop_
_entity_poly.entity_id
_entity_poly.type
_entity_poly.pdbx_seq_one_letter_code
_entity_poly.pdbx_strand_id
1 'polypeptide(L)'
;DVPGTKIAVFYPDGGVSDIQRAQMATQGGENVLVLAVRGNFDDAQTGVKDIFADAALAAELDRAGVVLSSANSINWGRLAPQIAYYFAAYAQLLRAGAVAPGERVDFSVPTGNFGDILAGYFAKRAGLPVGKLLCASNSNNVLTDFLRTGVYDKNRPFLRTMSPSM
;
A
#
# COMPACT_ATOMS: atom_id res chain seq x y z
N ASP A 1 -12.40 7.19 -11.06
CA ASP A 1 -12.82 7.14 -12.46
C ASP A 1 -11.94 8.04 -13.32
N VAL A 2 -10.88 7.47 -13.90
CA VAL A 2 -9.95 8.23 -14.74
C VAL A 2 -10.15 7.79 -16.20
N PRO A 3 -10.46 8.71 -17.12
CA PRO A 3 -10.64 8.38 -18.54
C PRO A 3 -9.40 7.68 -19.11
N GLY A 4 -9.61 6.65 -19.94
CA GLY A 4 -8.53 5.87 -20.56
C GLY A 4 -7.86 4.84 -19.64
N THR A 5 -8.32 4.69 -18.39
CA THR A 5 -7.85 3.63 -17.50
C THR A 5 -8.93 2.59 -17.24
N LYS A 6 -8.51 1.34 -17.02
CA LYS A 6 -9.36 0.25 -16.52
C LYS A 6 -8.70 -0.35 -15.29
N ILE A 7 -9.50 -0.67 -14.28
CA ILE A 7 -9.00 -1.20 -13.01
C ILE A 7 -9.66 -2.55 -12.76
N ALA A 8 -8.85 -3.59 -12.59
CA ALA A 8 -9.28 -4.88 -12.10
C ALA A 8 -8.77 -5.07 -10.65
N VAL A 9 -9.69 -5.21 -9.71
CA VAL A 9 -9.39 -5.43 -8.29
C VAL A 9 -9.66 -6.90 -7.97
N PHE A 10 -8.64 -7.59 -7.50
CA PHE A 10 -8.76 -8.97 -6.99
C PHE A 10 -8.65 -8.97 -5.47
N TYR A 11 -9.54 -9.66 -4.80
CA TYR A 11 -9.48 -9.83 -3.35
C TYR A 11 -9.85 -11.27 -2.95
N PRO A 12 -9.28 -11.82 -1.86
CA PRO A 12 -9.63 -13.15 -1.40
C PRO A 12 -11.05 -13.19 -0.84
N ASP A 13 -11.86 -14.14 -1.33
CA ASP A 13 -13.22 -14.35 -0.82
C ASP A 13 -13.16 -14.74 0.66
N GLY A 14 -13.90 -14.00 1.50
CA GLY A 14 -13.84 -14.16 2.95
C GLY A 14 -12.55 -13.66 3.63
N GLY A 15 -11.54 -13.19 2.89
CA GLY A 15 -10.25 -12.72 3.40
C GLY A 15 -10.18 -11.22 3.70
N VAL A 16 -11.25 -10.47 3.45
CA VAL A 16 -11.35 -9.03 3.73
C VAL A 16 -12.50 -8.75 4.70
N SER A 17 -12.46 -7.60 5.38
CA SER A 17 -13.59 -7.17 6.22
C SER A 17 -14.79 -6.79 5.35
N ASP A 18 -16.01 -6.83 5.94
CA ASP A 18 -17.22 -6.43 5.23
C ASP A 18 -17.17 -4.98 4.74
N ILE A 19 -16.52 -4.09 5.51
CA ILE A 19 -16.31 -2.70 5.13
C ILE A 19 -15.40 -2.62 3.90
N GLN A 20 -14.29 -3.33 3.88
CA GLN A 20 -13.37 -3.35 2.73
C GLN A 20 -14.03 -3.95 1.49
N ARG A 21 -14.79 -5.05 1.67
CA ARG A 21 -15.57 -5.65 0.59
C ARG A 21 -16.57 -4.64 0.03
N ALA A 22 -17.29 -3.94 0.88
CA ALA A 22 -18.22 -2.90 0.45
C ALA A 22 -17.52 -1.76 -0.28
N GLN A 23 -16.39 -1.27 0.23
CA GLN A 23 -15.60 -0.22 -0.43
C GLN A 23 -15.17 -0.60 -1.84
N MET A 24 -14.80 -1.86 -2.08
CA MET A 24 -14.44 -2.36 -3.41
C MET A 24 -15.67 -2.59 -4.29
N ALA A 25 -16.68 -3.30 -3.77
CA ALA A 25 -17.85 -3.73 -4.53
C ALA A 25 -18.80 -2.59 -4.91
N THR A 26 -18.78 -1.49 -4.17
CA THR A 26 -19.64 -0.31 -4.45
C THR A 26 -18.96 0.76 -5.29
N GLN A 27 -17.75 0.50 -5.83
CA GLN A 27 -17.13 1.41 -6.77
C GLN A 27 -17.98 1.48 -8.05
N GLY A 28 -18.51 2.66 -8.32
CA GLY A 28 -19.20 2.93 -9.58
C GLY A 28 -18.20 3.16 -10.71
N GLY A 29 -18.64 2.92 -11.94
CA GLY A 29 -17.87 3.17 -13.14
C GLY A 29 -17.78 1.94 -14.04
N GLU A 30 -17.87 2.15 -15.33
CA GLU A 30 -17.78 1.10 -16.34
C GLU A 30 -16.34 0.57 -16.54
N ASN A 31 -15.36 1.25 -15.94
CA ASN A 31 -13.94 0.95 -16.05
C ASN A 31 -13.37 0.22 -14.82
N VAL A 32 -14.23 -0.18 -13.88
CA VAL A 32 -13.82 -0.90 -12.65
C VAL A 32 -14.42 -2.30 -12.64
N LEU A 33 -13.58 -3.31 -12.51
CA LEU A 33 -13.96 -4.71 -12.32
C LEU A 33 -13.47 -5.19 -10.96
N VAL A 34 -14.36 -5.76 -10.17
CA VAL A 34 -14.03 -6.29 -8.84
C VAL A 34 -14.32 -7.78 -8.80
N LEU A 35 -13.32 -8.59 -8.48
CA LEU A 35 -13.35 -10.03 -8.52
C LEU A 35 -12.95 -10.65 -7.18
N ALA A 36 -13.82 -11.46 -6.61
CA ALA A 36 -13.49 -12.30 -5.47
C ALA A 36 -12.78 -13.57 -5.95
N VAL A 37 -11.64 -13.89 -5.36
CA VAL A 37 -10.81 -15.04 -5.70
C VAL A 37 -10.91 -16.07 -4.57
N ARG A 38 -11.12 -17.32 -4.92
CA ARG A 38 -11.04 -18.44 -3.96
C ARG A 38 -9.57 -18.69 -3.62
N GLY A 39 -9.15 -18.31 -2.43
CA GLY A 39 -7.78 -18.39 -1.97
C GLY A 39 -7.47 -17.30 -0.94
N ASN A 40 -6.21 -16.99 -0.77
CA ASN A 40 -5.71 -15.94 0.13
C ASN A 40 -5.09 -14.77 -0.65
N PHE A 41 -4.53 -13.79 0.04
CA PHE A 41 -3.87 -12.65 -0.58
C PHE A 41 -2.63 -13.02 -1.40
N ASP A 42 -1.90 -14.05 -0.96
CA ASP A 42 -0.71 -14.52 -1.68
C ASP A 42 -1.08 -15.20 -3.01
N ASP A 43 -2.20 -15.93 -3.04
CA ASP A 43 -2.73 -16.53 -4.26
C ASP A 43 -3.13 -15.44 -5.26
N ALA A 44 -3.86 -14.41 -4.80
CA ALA A 44 -4.25 -13.29 -5.64
C ALA A 44 -3.02 -12.51 -6.16
N GLN A 45 -2.02 -12.29 -5.31
CA GLN A 45 -0.79 -11.59 -5.68
C GLN A 45 0.05 -12.41 -6.68
N THR A 46 0.11 -13.72 -6.49
CA THR A 46 0.81 -14.63 -7.42
C THR A 46 0.16 -14.60 -8.78
N GLY A 47 -1.18 -14.74 -8.85
CA GLY A 47 -1.91 -14.65 -10.11
C GLY A 47 -1.68 -13.32 -10.85
N VAL A 48 -1.63 -12.19 -10.13
CA VAL A 48 -1.29 -10.90 -10.73
C VAL A 48 0.14 -10.89 -11.27
N LYS A 49 1.12 -11.44 -10.55
CA LYS A 49 2.50 -11.53 -11.03
C LYS A 49 2.62 -12.42 -12.27
N ASP A 50 1.89 -13.52 -12.31
CA ASP A 50 1.86 -14.41 -13.48
C ASP A 50 1.29 -13.71 -14.72
N ILE A 51 0.22 -12.93 -14.55
CA ILE A 51 -0.33 -12.08 -15.62
C ILE A 51 0.72 -11.08 -16.14
N PHE A 52 1.48 -10.44 -15.26
CA PHE A 52 2.54 -9.51 -15.67
C PHE A 52 3.74 -10.20 -16.32
N ALA A 53 3.99 -11.46 -16.01
CA ALA A 53 5.06 -12.26 -16.59
C ALA A 53 4.68 -12.94 -17.92
N ASP A 54 3.40 -12.95 -18.28
CA ASP A 54 2.91 -13.60 -19.51
C ASP A 54 3.22 -12.74 -20.73
N ALA A 55 4.26 -13.14 -21.46
CA ALA A 55 4.71 -12.44 -22.67
C ALA A 55 3.68 -12.54 -23.83
N ALA A 56 2.90 -13.62 -23.91
CA ALA A 56 1.89 -13.78 -24.95
C ALA A 56 0.73 -12.82 -24.71
N LEU A 57 0.25 -12.74 -23.47
CA LEU A 57 -0.78 -11.79 -23.07
C LEU A 57 -0.29 -10.34 -23.24
N ALA A 58 0.95 -10.04 -22.86
CA ALA A 58 1.53 -8.72 -23.03
C ALA A 58 1.55 -8.28 -24.51
N ALA A 59 1.92 -9.17 -25.43
CA ALA A 59 1.90 -8.90 -26.87
C ALA A 59 0.47 -8.73 -27.43
N GLU A 60 -0.50 -9.43 -26.88
CA GLU A 60 -1.92 -9.27 -27.26
C GLU A 60 -2.46 -7.92 -26.80
N LEU A 61 -2.19 -7.54 -25.56
CA LEU A 61 -2.60 -6.26 -24.99
C LEU A 61 -1.94 -5.08 -25.71
N ASP A 62 -0.66 -5.19 -26.04
CA ASP A 62 0.06 -4.15 -26.81
C ASP A 62 -0.57 -3.91 -28.17
N ARG A 63 -0.96 -4.97 -28.88
CA ARG A 63 -1.73 -4.86 -30.15
C ARG A 63 -3.08 -4.17 -29.98
N ALA A 64 -3.67 -4.27 -28.80
CA ALA A 64 -4.91 -3.61 -28.43
C ALA A 64 -4.69 -2.18 -27.87
N GLY A 65 -3.43 -1.71 -27.82
CA GLY A 65 -3.08 -0.41 -27.24
C GLY A 65 -3.24 -0.33 -25.71
N VAL A 66 -3.16 -1.49 -25.03
CA VAL A 66 -3.34 -1.58 -23.57
C VAL A 66 -2.00 -1.90 -22.90
N VAL A 67 -1.63 -1.11 -21.90
CA VAL A 67 -0.42 -1.33 -21.10
C VAL A 67 -0.84 -1.70 -19.66
N LEU A 68 -0.30 -2.82 -19.16
CA LEU A 68 -0.51 -3.22 -17.78
C LEU A 68 0.31 -2.37 -16.84
N SER A 69 -0.30 -1.96 -15.74
CA SER A 69 0.37 -1.27 -14.62
C SER A 69 -0.16 -1.80 -13.30
N SER A 70 0.67 -1.74 -12.28
CA SER A 70 0.30 -2.16 -10.92
C SER A 70 -0.05 -0.96 -10.05
N ALA A 71 -1.17 -1.04 -9.34
CA ALA A 71 -1.59 -0.01 -8.39
C ALA A 71 -1.15 -0.31 -6.94
N ASN A 72 -0.26 -1.28 -6.72
CA ASN A 72 0.24 -1.61 -5.38
C ASN A 72 1.50 -0.83 -5.00
N SER A 73 1.96 -0.98 -3.76
CA SER A 73 3.09 -0.24 -3.17
C SER A 73 4.46 -0.58 -3.76
N ILE A 74 4.58 -1.61 -4.60
CA ILE A 74 5.83 -1.90 -5.35
C ILE A 74 6.01 -0.96 -6.55
N ASN A 75 4.94 -0.29 -6.98
CA ASN A 75 5.02 0.68 -8.06
C ASN A 75 5.53 2.02 -7.53
N TRP A 76 6.66 2.46 -8.06
CA TRP A 76 7.25 3.77 -7.71
C TRP A 76 6.28 4.92 -7.94
N GLY A 77 5.47 4.87 -8.99
CA GLY A 77 4.43 5.86 -9.28
C GLY A 77 3.37 5.99 -8.19
N ARG A 78 3.22 4.96 -7.34
CA ARG A 78 2.37 5.02 -6.14
C ARG A 78 3.15 5.47 -4.90
N LEU A 79 4.41 5.12 -4.78
CA LEU A 79 5.23 5.45 -3.61
C LEU A 79 5.68 6.92 -3.65
N ALA A 80 6.16 7.41 -4.78
CA ALA A 80 6.72 8.74 -4.90
C ALA A 80 5.76 9.87 -4.48
N PRO A 81 4.46 9.87 -4.86
CA PRO A 81 3.52 10.89 -4.40
C PRO A 81 3.31 10.89 -2.88
N GLN A 82 3.48 9.75 -2.21
CA GLN A 82 3.33 9.66 -0.75
C GLN A 82 4.42 10.42 0.00
N ILE A 83 5.58 10.65 -0.61
CA ILE A 83 6.64 11.49 -0.05
C ILE A 83 6.09 12.90 0.25
N ALA A 84 5.23 13.42 -0.62
CA ALA A 84 4.64 14.75 -0.46
C ALA A 84 3.76 14.86 0.79
N TYR A 85 3.17 13.77 1.30
CA TYR A 85 2.35 13.80 2.52
C TYR A 85 3.15 14.26 3.73
N TYR A 86 4.36 13.81 3.88
CA TYR A 86 5.27 14.18 4.98
C TYR A 86 5.67 15.65 4.92
N PHE A 87 6.01 16.15 3.72
CA PHE A 87 6.28 17.57 3.52
C PHE A 87 5.05 18.43 3.79
N ALA A 88 3.88 18.02 3.31
CA ALA A 88 2.63 18.73 3.52
C ALA A 88 2.25 18.78 5.02
N ALA A 89 2.38 17.66 5.73
CA ALA A 89 2.12 17.58 7.17
C ALA A 89 3.07 18.50 7.95
N TYR A 90 4.36 18.46 7.66
CA TYR A 90 5.35 19.33 8.29
C TYR A 90 5.07 20.81 8.02
N ALA A 91 4.75 21.16 6.76
CA ALA A 91 4.40 22.53 6.41
C ALA A 91 3.13 23.02 7.12
N GLN A 92 2.17 22.13 7.39
CA GLN A 92 0.98 22.48 8.17
C GLN A 92 1.34 22.75 9.64
N LEU A 93 2.21 21.95 10.25
CA LEU A 93 2.68 22.17 11.61
C LEU A 93 3.43 23.51 11.75
N LEU A 94 4.28 23.84 10.78
CA LEU A 94 4.96 25.14 10.74
C LEU A 94 3.96 26.30 10.65
N ARG A 95 2.98 26.20 9.75
CA ARG A 95 1.94 27.25 9.60
C ARG A 95 1.09 27.42 10.85
N ALA A 96 0.85 26.33 11.58
CA ALA A 96 0.12 26.37 12.84
C ALA A 96 0.97 26.86 14.02
N GLY A 97 2.27 27.11 13.83
CA GLY A 97 3.19 27.44 14.91
C GLY A 97 3.41 26.31 15.92
N ALA A 98 3.06 25.07 15.55
CA ALA A 98 3.19 23.89 16.40
C ALA A 98 4.64 23.38 16.50
N VAL A 99 5.48 23.73 15.54
CA VAL A 99 6.90 23.39 15.51
C VAL A 99 7.70 24.59 14.96
N ALA A 100 8.94 24.71 15.39
CA ALA A 100 9.88 25.68 14.84
C ALA A 100 10.51 25.18 13.53
N PRO A 101 10.99 26.08 12.63
CA PRO A 101 11.73 25.67 11.45
C PRO A 101 12.95 24.81 11.80
N GLY A 102 13.04 23.62 11.19
CA GLY A 102 14.13 22.67 11.46
C GLY A 102 13.91 21.77 12.67
N GLU A 103 12.86 21.99 13.45
CA GLU A 103 12.50 21.09 14.54
C GLU A 103 12.06 19.73 14.01
N ARG A 104 12.55 18.64 14.67
CA ARG A 104 12.27 17.28 14.23
C ARG A 104 10.88 16.82 14.65
N VAL A 105 10.17 16.21 13.74
CA VAL A 105 8.84 15.63 13.96
C VAL A 105 8.91 14.10 13.83
N ASP A 106 8.33 13.41 14.80
CA ASP A 106 8.14 11.96 14.74
C ASP A 106 6.83 11.64 14.01
N PHE A 107 6.85 10.64 13.13
CA PHE A 107 5.67 10.19 12.41
C PHE A 107 5.29 8.77 12.82
N SER A 108 4.06 8.60 13.29
CA SER A 108 3.48 7.27 13.51
C SER A 108 2.72 6.85 12.27
N VAL A 109 3.17 5.77 11.65
CA VAL A 109 2.65 5.30 10.36
C VAL A 109 2.09 3.89 10.52
N PRO A 110 0.78 3.71 10.42
CA PRO A 110 0.17 2.39 10.35
C PRO A 110 0.74 1.63 9.14
N THR A 111 1.36 0.50 9.39
CA THR A 111 2.19 -0.12 8.36
C THR A 111 1.89 -1.61 8.21
N GLY A 112 1.48 -2.00 7.00
CA GLY A 112 1.45 -3.39 6.53
C GLY A 112 2.45 -3.57 5.38
N ASN A 113 2.26 -2.84 4.29
CA ASN A 113 3.04 -3.01 3.05
C ASN A 113 4.29 -2.12 2.95
N PHE A 114 4.65 -1.41 3.98
CA PHE A 114 5.82 -0.52 4.05
C PHE A 114 5.87 0.65 3.04
N GLY A 115 4.92 0.80 2.14
CA GLY A 115 4.95 1.85 1.11
C GLY A 115 4.99 3.25 1.71
N ASP A 116 4.07 3.56 2.60
CA ASP A 116 3.96 4.89 3.20
C ASP A 116 5.13 5.21 4.14
N ILE A 117 5.50 4.29 5.04
CA ILE A 117 6.65 4.53 5.93
C ILE A 117 7.98 4.63 5.16
N LEU A 118 8.11 3.92 4.03
CA LEU A 118 9.25 4.05 3.13
C LEU A 118 9.27 5.44 2.47
N ALA A 119 8.11 5.98 2.09
CA ALA A 119 7.99 7.35 1.61
C ALA A 119 8.44 8.36 2.68
N GLY A 120 8.11 8.13 3.94
CA GLY A 120 8.63 8.92 5.08
C GLY A 120 10.15 8.85 5.21
N TYR A 121 10.74 7.68 4.98
CA TYR A 121 12.19 7.54 4.92
C TYR A 121 12.80 8.35 3.77
N PHE A 122 12.21 8.33 2.57
CA PHE A 122 12.67 9.16 1.46
C PHE A 122 12.49 10.66 1.74
N ALA A 123 11.40 11.08 2.39
CA ALA A 123 11.23 12.46 2.82
C ALA A 123 12.37 12.90 3.76
N LYS A 124 12.74 12.05 4.72
CA LYS A 124 13.90 12.27 5.60
C LYS A 124 15.20 12.38 4.82
N ARG A 125 15.43 11.49 3.84
CA ARG A 125 16.62 11.53 2.98
C ARG A 125 16.65 12.77 2.07
N ALA A 126 15.50 13.30 1.73
CA ALA A 126 15.35 14.55 0.97
C ALA A 126 15.54 15.82 1.83
N GLY A 127 15.81 15.66 3.13
CA GLY A 127 16.12 16.78 4.03
C GLY A 127 14.98 17.25 4.93
N LEU A 128 13.80 16.58 4.90
CA LEU A 128 12.75 16.88 5.84
C LEU A 128 13.22 16.57 7.28
N PRO A 129 12.97 17.44 8.27
CA PRO A 129 13.36 17.20 9.66
C PRO A 129 12.51 16.11 10.33
N VAL A 130 12.70 14.86 9.88
CA VAL A 130 12.05 13.68 10.46
C VAL A 130 12.90 13.15 11.60
N GLY A 131 12.30 13.00 12.76
CA GLY A 131 12.87 12.34 13.91
C GLY A 131 12.80 10.83 13.77
N LYS A 132 11.81 10.20 14.38
CA LYS A 132 11.53 8.76 14.31
C LYS A 132 10.40 8.49 13.34
N LEU A 133 10.50 7.34 12.65
CA LEU A 133 9.40 6.72 11.96
C LEU A 133 8.92 5.56 12.82
N LEU A 134 7.72 5.69 13.39
CA LEU A 134 7.13 4.69 14.27
C LEU A 134 6.24 3.78 13.45
N CYS A 135 6.68 2.55 13.23
CA CYS A 135 5.92 1.54 12.52
C CYS A 135 4.82 1.01 13.43
N ALA A 136 3.61 1.54 13.31
CA ALA A 136 2.47 1.07 14.06
C ALA A 136 1.86 -0.17 13.39
N SER A 137 1.60 -1.22 14.17
CA SER A 137 0.97 -2.46 13.70
C SER A 137 -0.22 -2.83 14.59
N ASN A 138 -1.09 -3.67 14.06
CA ASN A 138 -2.17 -4.30 14.82
C ASN A 138 -1.69 -5.63 15.46
N SER A 139 -2.61 -6.53 15.77
CA SER A 139 -2.28 -7.85 16.35
C SER A 139 -1.46 -8.75 15.42
N ASN A 140 -1.39 -8.44 14.12
CA ASN A 140 -0.48 -9.09 13.18
C ASN A 140 0.91 -8.44 13.23
N ASN A 141 1.56 -8.53 14.39
CA ASN A 141 2.73 -7.74 14.76
C ASN A 141 4.08 -8.41 14.45
N VAL A 142 4.17 -9.21 13.41
CA VAL A 142 5.40 -9.93 13.02
C VAL A 142 6.61 -9.00 12.89
N LEU A 143 6.39 -7.78 12.40
CA LEU A 143 7.45 -6.79 12.24
C LEU A 143 7.97 -6.24 13.57
N THR A 144 7.09 -6.07 14.56
CA THR A 144 7.48 -5.67 15.91
C THR A 144 8.41 -6.70 16.52
N ASP A 145 8.08 -7.98 16.39
CA ASP A 145 8.92 -9.05 16.91
C ASP A 145 10.21 -9.21 16.11
N PHE A 146 10.14 -9.05 14.78
CA PHE A 146 11.33 -9.02 13.93
C PHE A 146 12.31 -7.91 14.34
N LEU A 147 11.83 -6.70 14.54
CA LEU A 147 12.66 -5.57 14.99
C LEU A 147 13.27 -5.81 16.38
N ARG A 148 12.57 -6.55 17.24
CA ARG A 148 13.04 -6.87 18.60
C ARG A 148 14.02 -8.03 18.62
N THR A 149 13.81 -9.06 17.82
CA THR A 149 14.52 -10.34 17.89
C THR A 149 15.48 -10.59 16.73
N GLY A 150 15.32 -9.87 15.60
CA GLY A 150 16.02 -10.15 14.35
C GLY A 150 15.49 -11.36 13.57
N VAL A 151 14.45 -12.04 14.10
CA VAL A 151 13.87 -13.24 13.47
C VAL A 151 12.53 -12.90 12.83
N TYR A 152 12.42 -13.12 11.52
CA TYR A 152 11.17 -12.98 10.78
C TYR A 152 10.44 -14.33 10.74
N ASP A 153 9.48 -14.51 11.64
CA ASP A 153 8.68 -15.72 11.74
C ASP A 153 7.46 -15.66 10.80
N LYS A 154 7.46 -16.52 9.77
CA LYS A 154 6.37 -16.67 8.81
C LYS A 154 5.24 -17.57 9.29
N ASN A 155 5.49 -18.42 10.30
CA ASN A 155 4.56 -19.45 10.75
C ASN A 155 3.66 -18.93 11.86
N ARG A 156 2.92 -17.83 11.56
CA ARG A 156 2.00 -17.22 12.50
C ARG A 156 0.56 -17.34 12.00
N PRO A 157 -0.40 -17.53 12.90
CA PRO A 157 -1.80 -17.43 12.50
C PRO A 157 -2.09 -16.00 12.07
N PHE A 158 -2.71 -15.85 10.91
CA PHE A 158 -3.25 -14.56 10.48
C PHE A 158 -4.50 -14.23 11.29
N LEU A 159 -4.47 -13.10 11.99
CA LEU A 159 -5.60 -12.61 12.78
C LEU A 159 -6.43 -11.65 11.93
N ARG A 160 -7.71 -11.99 11.75
CA ARG A 160 -8.64 -11.09 11.05
C ARG A 160 -8.92 -9.87 11.92
N THR A 161 -8.51 -8.71 11.44
CA THR A 161 -8.72 -7.42 12.10
C THR A 161 -9.51 -6.48 11.20
N MET A 162 -9.87 -5.29 11.68
CA MET A 162 -10.49 -4.24 10.84
C MET A 162 -9.52 -3.70 9.77
N SER A 163 -8.22 -3.90 9.95
CA SER A 163 -7.15 -3.51 9.03
C SER A 163 -6.31 -4.72 8.64
N PRO A 164 -6.83 -5.65 7.82
CA PRO A 164 -6.17 -6.93 7.54
C PRO A 164 -4.87 -6.81 6.73
N SER A 165 -4.58 -5.66 6.15
CA SER A 165 -3.32 -5.40 5.43
C SER A 165 -2.19 -4.87 6.32
N MET A 166 -2.39 -4.86 7.63
CA MET A 166 -1.37 -4.53 8.61
C MET A 166 -0.94 -5.74 9.41
#